data_91e38e2e82f4ca335ed0af6cd205f616
#
_entry.id   91e38e2e82f4ca335ed0af6cd205f616
#
_cell.length_a   1.000
_cell.length_b   1.000
_cell.length_c   1.000
_cell.angle_alpha   90.00
_cell.angle_beta   90.00
_cell.angle_gamma   90.00
#
_symmetry.space_group_name_H-M   'P 1'
#
loop_
_entity.id
_entity.type
_entity.pdbx_description
1 polymer ?
#
loop_
_entity_poly.entity_id
_entity_poly.type
_entity_poly.pdbx_seq_one_letter_code
_entity_poly.pdbx_strand_id
1 'polypeptide(L)'
;NGAGKSTLLKLITGLEKPDSGEIEIGQTVKIGYFSQENEALSGELTVIESIKEIAEFVPSPEGPISAAKMLERFLFPSSQHYMKVEKLSGGEKRRLYLLKVLMGAPNLLILDEPTNDLDIRTMTVLEDYLDSFAGIVIAVSHDRYFLDRTVHRILALEDGVISQYEGGYTDYQVEKLRREAAS
;
A
#
# COMPACT_ATOMS: atom_id res chain seq x y z
N ASN A 1 -14.68 0.11 -11.51
CA ASN A 1 -13.84 -0.90 -12.17
C ASN A 1 -13.72 -0.56 -13.66
N GLY A 2 -12.50 -0.68 -14.26
CA GLY A 2 -12.26 -0.41 -15.69
C GLY A 2 -11.89 1.03 -16.05
N ALA A 3 -11.80 1.95 -15.10
CA ALA A 3 -11.46 3.36 -15.36
C ALA A 3 -9.95 3.62 -15.60
N GLY A 4 -9.10 2.57 -15.66
CA GLY A 4 -7.66 2.73 -15.89
C GLY A 4 -6.81 3.00 -14.64
N LYS A 5 -7.36 2.91 -13.42
CA LYS A 5 -6.60 3.15 -12.17
C LYS A 5 -5.40 2.21 -12.02
N SER A 6 -5.61 0.91 -12.19
CA SER A 6 -4.52 -0.08 -12.10
C SER A 6 -3.50 0.09 -13.21
N THR A 7 -3.92 0.50 -14.42
CA THR A 7 -3.01 0.86 -15.52
C THR A 7 -2.14 2.05 -15.14
N LEU A 8 -2.74 3.09 -14.54
CA LEU A 8 -1.97 4.25 -14.04
C LEU A 8 -0.93 3.83 -12.99
N LEU A 9 -1.30 2.95 -12.05
CA LEU A 9 -0.34 2.45 -11.07
C LEU A 9 0.79 1.63 -11.71
N LYS A 10 0.48 0.80 -12.71
CA LYS A 10 1.48 0.03 -13.46
C LYS A 10 2.42 0.93 -14.26
N LEU A 11 1.92 2.05 -14.80
CA LEU A 11 2.74 3.07 -15.45
C LEU A 11 3.69 3.75 -14.45
N ILE A 12 3.18 4.16 -13.27
CA ILE A 12 4.00 4.80 -12.22
C ILE A 12 5.07 3.84 -11.71
N THR A 13 4.77 2.54 -11.57
CA THR A 13 5.72 1.52 -11.10
C THR A 13 6.68 1.03 -12.17
N GLY A 14 6.50 1.45 -13.44
CA GLY A 14 7.31 1.01 -14.57
C GLY A 14 7.00 -0.41 -15.05
N LEU A 15 5.93 -1.03 -14.58
CA LEU A 15 5.46 -2.34 -15.05
C LEU A 15 4.84 -2.27 -16.44
N GLU A 16 4.34 -1.11 -16.83
CA GLU A 16 3.87 -0.79 -18.19
C GLU A 16 4.53 0.49 -18.69
N LYS A 17 4.61 0.64 -20.00
CA LYS A 17 5.13 1.86 -20.66
C LYS A 17 3.98 2.70 -21.20
N PRO A 18 4.06 4.05 -21.13
CA PRO A 18 3.06 4.91 -21.73
C PRO A 18 3.12 4.83 -23.27
N ASP A 19 1.96 4.92 -23.92
CA ASP A 19 1.87 4.98 -25.40
C ASP A 19 2.49 6.27 -25.96
N SER A 20 2.48 7.35 -25.17
CA SER A 20 3.09 8.64 -25.49
C SER A 20 3.46 9.38 -24.20
N GLY A 21 4.38 10.33 -24.31
CA GLY A 21 4.93 11.05 -23.17
C GLY A 21 6.00 10.22 -22.44
N GLU A 22 6.43 10.72 -21.28
CA GLU A 22 7.46 10.09 -20.46
C GLU A 22 7.09 10.15 -18.98
N ILE A 23 7.60 9.20 -18.21
CA ILE A 23 7.48 9.16 -16.76
C ILE A 23 8.90 9.21 -16.20
N GLU A 24 9.21 10.29 -15.49
CA GLU A 24 10.49 10.46 -14.82
C GLU A 24 10.34 10.13 -13.32
N ILE A 25 11.14 9.18 -12.85
CA ILE A 25 11.20 8.81 -11.43
C ILE A 25 12.53 9.30 -10.88
N GLY A 26 12.46 10.16 -9.87
CA GLY A 26 13.65 10.70 -9.21
C GLY A 26 14.54 9.59 -8.63
N GLN A 27 15.85 9.78 -8.67
CA GLN A 27 16.84 8.76 -8.25
C GLN A 27 16.72 8.31 -6.79
N THR A 28 16.15 9.14 -5.93
CA THR A 28 15.95 8.84 -4.50
C THR A 28 14.63 8.17 -4.20
N VAL A 29 13.74 8.03 -5.19
CA VAL A 29 12.42 7.41 -5.01
C VAL A 29 12.57 5.91 -4.86
N LYS A 30 12.08 5.39 -3.74
CA LYS A 30 11.94 3.96 -3.46
C LYS A 30 10.47 3.62 -3.43
N ILE A 31 10.01 2.92 -4.45
CA ILE A 31 8.60 2.52 -4.57
C ILE A 31 8.38 1.21 -3.83
N GLY A 32 7.41 1.18 -2.90
CA GLY A 32 6.80 -0.03 -2.38
C GLY A 32 5.43 -0.19 -3.00
N TYR A 33 5.17 -1.30 -3.68
CA TYR A 33 3.90 -1.54 -4.35
C TYR A 33 3.19 -2.77 -3.77
N PHE A 34 2.11 -2.52 -3.07
CA PHE A 34 1.18 -3.56 -2.63
C PHE A 34 0.08 -3.70 -3.67
N SER A 35 0.29 -4.63 -4.61
CA SER A 35 -0.61 -4.88 -5.74
C SER A 35 -1.75 -5.82 -5.37
N GLN A 36 -2.82 -5.85 -6.19
CA GLN A 36 -3.86 -6.86 -6.08
C GLN A 36 -3.36 -8.27 -6.44
N GLU A 37 -2.36 -8.36 -7.33
CA GLU A 37 -1.74 -9.62 -7.67
C GLU A 37 -0.85 -10.10 -6.51
N ASN A 38 -1.00 -11.36 -6.12
CA ASN A 38 -0.15 -11.96 -5.10
C ASN A 38 1.25 -12.18 -5.69
N GLU A 39 2.24 -11.49 -5.16
CA GLU A 39 3.61 -11.89 -5.38
C GLU A 39 3.84 -13.28 -4.74
N ALA A 40 4.47 -14.18 -5.49
CA ALA A 40 4.72 -15.53 -4.99
C ALA A 40 5.68 -15.47 -3.79
N LEU A 41 5.14 -15.72 -2.60
CA LEU A 41 5.96 -15.92 -1.40
C LEU A 41 6.60 -17.32 -1.49
N SER A 42 7.91 -17.40 -1.22
CA SER A 42 8.58 -18.70 -1.12
C SER A 42 8.02 -19.50 0.06
N GLY A 43 7.34 -20.59 -0.22
CA GLY A 43 6.76 -21.46 0.80
C GLY A 43 7.80 -22.16 1.68
N GLU A 44 9.02 -22.33 1.17
CA GLU A 44 10.11 -23.03 1.85
C GLU A 44 10.72 -22.25 3.01
N LEU A 45 10.66 -20.91 2.95
CA LEU A 45 11.17 -20.04 3.99
C LEU A 45 10.24 -20.02 5.21
N THR A 46 10.82 -19.78 6.36
CA THR A 46 10.05 -19.39 7.55
C THR A 46 9.57 -17.95 7.42
N VAL A 47 8.55 -17.59 8.20
CA VAL A 47 7.98 -16.24 8.23
C VAL A 47 9.07 -15.19 8.49
N ILE A 48 9.95 -15.42 9.49
CA ILE A 48 11.02 -14.49 9.82
C ILE A 48 12.10 -14.41 8.74
N GLU A 49 12.46 -15.54 8.13
CA GLU A 49 13.44 -15.58 7.04
C GLU A 49 12.92 -14.79 5.83
N SER A 50 11.66 -14.96 5.45
CA SER A 50 11.05 -14.24 4.31
C SER A 50 11.09 -12.72 4.46
N ILE A 51 11.04 -12.22 5.70
CA ILE A 51 11.17 -10.80 6.00
C ILE A 51 12.64 -10.37 6.03
N LYS A 52 13.50 -11.17 6.64
CA LYS A 52 14.95 -10.88 6.72
C LYS A 52 15.65 -10.87 5.35
N GLU A 53 15.11 -11.58 4.35
CA GLU A 53 15.58 -11.46 2.97
C GLU A 53 15.49 -10.03 2.42
N ILE A 54 14.52 -9.23 2.90
CA ILE A 54 14.35 -7.84 2.50
C ILE A 54 15.24 -6.93 3.34
N ALA A 55 15.11 -7.02 4.67
CA ALA A 55 15.89 -6.25 5.61
C ALA A 55 15.83 -6.86 7.01
N GLU A 56 16.90 -6.76 7.76
CA GLU A 56 16.95 -7.16 9.17
C GLU A 56 16.35 -6.08 10.10
N PHE A 57 16.44 -4.82 9.68
CA PHE A 57 15.90 -3.64 10.37
C PHE A 57 15.30 -2.65 9.38
N VAL A 58 14.27 -1.94 9.81
CA VAL A 58 13.73 -0.77 9.10
C VAL A 58 13.95 0.50 9.92
N PRO A 59 14.26 1.64 9.28
CA PRO A 59 14.38 2.90 9.98
C PRO A 59 13.01 3.36 10.51
N SER A 60 13.01 3.97 11.71
CA SER A 60 11.87 4.71 12.23
C SER A 60 12.36 5.95 12.97
N PRO A 61 11.48 6.94 13.26
CA PRO A 61 11.84 8.13 14.03
C PRO A 61 12.39 7.81 15.43
N GLU A 62 11.97 6.69 16.01
CA GLU A 62 12.39 6.24 17.34
C GLU A 62 13.63 5.33 17.33
N GLY A 63 14.19 5.08 16.13
CA GLY A 63 15.33 4.19 15.92
C GLY A 63 14.96 2.95 15.08
N PRO A 64 15.94 2.12 14.71
CA PRO A 64 15.70 0.97 13.84
C PRO A 64 14.81 -0.07 14.53
N ILE A 65 13.80 -0.56 13.79
CA ILE A 65 12.88 -1.61 14.23
C ILE A 65 13.30 -2.92 13.57
N SER A 66 13.48 -3.98 14.35
CA SER A 66 13.87 -5.30 13.83
C SER A 66 12.74 -5.98 13.07
N ALA A 67 13.10 -6.89 12.16
CA ALA A 67 12.15 -7.75 11.44
C ALA A 67 11.19 -8.50 12.39
N ALA A 68 11.70 -9.02 13.49
CA ALA A 68 10.88 -9.69 14.51
C ALA A 68 9.85 -8.75 15.13
N LYS A 69 10.25 -7.53 15.46
CA LYS A 69 9.35 -6.51 16.04
C LYS A 69 8.30 -6.04 15.03
N MET A 70 8.67 -5.92 13.76
CA MET A 70 7.72 -5.59 12.69
C MET A 70 6.72 -6.73 12.48
N LEU A 71 7.14 -7.99 12.54
CA LEU A 71 6.24 -9.14 12.49
C LEU A 71 5.21 -9.10 13.63
N GLU A 72 5.66 -8.86 14.86
CA GLU A 72 4.75 -8.72 16.01
C GLU A 72 3.75 -7.57 15.82
N ARG A 73 4.23 -6.42 15.33
CA ARG A 73 3.37 -5.26 15.03
C ARG A 73 2.30 -5.61 13.98
N PHE A 74 2.66 -6.42 13.00
CA PHE A 74 1.75 -6.91 11.95
C PHE A 74 1.07 -8.24 12.32
N LEU A 75 0.85 -8.50 13.59
CA LEU A 75 0.05 -9.59 14.13
C LEU A 75 0.59 -11.00 13.82
N PHE A 76 1.91 -11.13 13.68
CA PHE A 76 2.60 -12.41 13.69
C PHE A 76 3.28 -12.59 15.05
N PRO A 77 2.68 -13.35 15.98
CA PRO A 77 3.30 -13.59 17.28
C PRO A 77 4.61 -14.38 17.11
N SER A 78 5.51 -14.26 18.06
CA SER A 78 6.84 -14.91 18.02
C SER A 78 6.76 -16.44 17.81
N SER A 79 5.67 -17.08 18.25
CA SER A 79 5.41 -18.50 17.99
C SER A 79 5.22 -18.87 16.52
N GLN A 80 4.86 -17.90 15.68
CA GLN A 80 4.68 -18.11 14.23
C GLN A 80 5.95 -17.75 13.42
N HIS A 81 6.95 -17.08 14.01
CA HIS A 81 8.11 -16.59 13.26
C HIS A 81 8.91 -17.68 12.55
N TYR A 82 8.98 -18.86 13.16
CA TYR A 82 9.70 -20.02 12.62
C TYR A 82 8.80 -21.02 11.88
N MET A 83 7.52 -20.68 11.69
CA MET A 83 6.62 -21.46 10.87
C MET A 83 6.94 -21.23 9.39
N LYS A 84 6.85 -22.27 8.56
CA LYS A 84 6.99 -22.12 7.11
C LYS A 84 5.85 -21.31 6.50
N VAL A 85 6.16 -20.46 5.55
CA VAL A 85 5.21 -19.60 4.85
C VAL A 85 4.10 -20.41 4.16
N GLU A 86 4.41 -21.60 3.66
CA GLU A 86 3.40 -22.49 3.05
C GLU A 86 2.22 -22.82 3.98
N LYS A 87 2.46 -22.87 5.32
CA LYS A 87 1.46 -23.19 6.34
C LYS A 87 0.55 -22.02 6.72
N LEU A 88 0.86 -20.82 6.27
CA LEU A 88 0.02 -19.65 6.50
C LEU A 88 -1.28 -19.73 5.70
N SER A 89 -2.36 -19.23 6.29
CA SER A 89 -3.62 -18.98 5.57
C SER A 89 -3.45 -17.94 4.48
N GLY A 90 -4.40 -17.84 3.56
CA GLY A 90 -4.38 -16.82 2.48
C GLY A 90 -4.29 -15.40 3.03
N GLY A 91 -5.07 -15.06 4.06
CA GLY A 91 -5.05 -13.75 4.70
C GLY A 91 -3.71 -13.45 5.40
N GLU A 92 -3.11 -14.45 6.07
CA GLU A 92 -1.80 -14.31 6.68
C GLU A 92 -0.71 -14.13 5.62
N LYS A 93 -0.76 -14.84 4.51
CA LYS A 93 0.16 -14.64 3.38
C LYS A 93 0.03 -13.24 2.80
N ARG A 94 -1.20 -12.74 2.67
CA ARG A 94 -1.46 -11.39 2.19
C ARG A 94 -0.88 -10.32 3.13
N ARG A 95 -1.06 -10.50 4.42
CA ARG A 95 -0.47 -9.65 5.47
C ARG A 95 1.06 -9.70 5.48
N LEU A 96 1.64 -10.89 5.29
CA LEU A 96 3.08 -11.06 5.20
C LEU A 96 3.64 -10.35 3.96
N TYR A 97 2.95 -10.43 2.82
CA TYR A 97 3.32 -9.71 1.61
C TYR A 97 3.31 -8.18 1.82
N LEU A 98 2.26 -7.65 2.47
CA LEU A 98 2.25 -6.23 2.85
C LEU A 98 3.49 -5.88 3.69
N LEU A 99 3.78 -6.68 4.70
CA LEU A 99 4.94 -6.44 5.56
C LEU A 99 6.26 -6.48 4.78
N LYS A 100 6.43 -7.40 3.81
CA LYS A 100 7.60 -7.42 2.92
C LYS A 100 7.76 -6.11 2.17
N VAL A 101 6.67 -5.56 1.64
CA VAL A 101 6.69 -4.26 0.95
C VAL A 101 7.17 -3.14 1.88
N LEU A 102 6.67 -3.10 3.11
CA LEU A 102 7.04 -2.08 4.10
C LEU A 102 8.49 -2.25 4.60
N MET A 103 8.98 -3.49 4.70
CA MET A 103 10.37 -3.78 5.08
C MET A 103 11.39 -3.28 4.04
N GLY A 104 10.98 -3.06 2.80
CA GLY A 104 11.79 -2.39 1.79
C GLY A 104 12.09 -0.92 2.10
N ALA A 105 11.54 -0.37 3.17
CA ALA A 105 11.65 1.04 3.55
C ALA A 105 11.35 1.99 2.37
N PRO A 106 10.18 1.87 1.72
CA PRO A 106 9.80 2.75 0.63
C PRO A 106 9.61 4.20 1.14
N ASN A 107 9.81 5.17 0.26
CA ASN A 107 9.41 6.56 0.48
C ASN A 107 8.25 7.00 -0.43
N LEU A 108 7.86 6.13 -1.36
CA LEU A 108 6.60 6.17 -2.10
C LEU A 108 5.92 4.81 -1.94
N LEU A 109 4.83 4.77 -1.20
CA LEU A 109 4.03 3.57 -0.96
C LEU A 109 2.76 3.60 -1.82
N ILE A 110 2.58 2.58 -2.65
CA ILE A 110 1.40 2.41 -3.49
C ILE A 110 0.60 1.23 -2.94
N LEU A 111 -0.67 1.49 -2.63
CA LEU A 111 -1.62 0.52 -2.10
C LEU A 111 -2.78 0.35 -3.10
N ASP A 112 -2.86 -0.79 -3.76
CA ASP A 112 -3.92 -1.11 -4.71
C ASP A 112 -4.96 -2.01 -4.06
N GLU A 113 -6.12 -1.43 -3.71
CA GLU A 113 -7.26 -2.07 -3.05
C GLU A 113 -6.89 -2.87 -1.79
N PRO A 114 -6.16 -2.29 -0.82
CA PRO A 114 -5.69 -3.02 0.35
C PRO A 114 -6.84 -3.56 1.21
N THR A 115 -8.00 -2.90 1.17
CA THR A 115 -9.19 -3.27 1.95
C THR A 115 -9.88 -4.54 1.48
N ASN A 116 -9.63 -4.99 0.25
CA ASN A 116 -10.26 -6.20 -0.27
C ASN A 116 -9.68 -7.48 0.32
N ASP A 117 -8.39 -7.47 0.66
CA ASP A 117 -7.62 -8.68 0.95
C ASP A 117 -7.08 -8.74 2.39
N LEU A 118 -7.19 -7.64 3.13
CA LEU A 118 -6.72 -7.53 4.50
C LEU A 118 -7.90 -7.54 5.47
N ASP A 119 -7.76 -8.28 6.58
CA ASP A 119 -8.73 -8.25 7.67
C ASP A 119 -8.70 -6.90 8.42
N ILE A 120 -9.78 -6.61 9.15
CA ILE A 120 -9.97 -5.34 9.88
C ILE A 120 -8.80 -5.04 10.84
N ARG A 121 -8.27 -6.06 11.52
CA ARG A 121 -7.14 -5.86 12.45
C ARG A 121 -5.87 -5.46 11.72
N THR A 122 -5.60 -6.12 10.60
CA THR A 122 -4.47 -5.77 9.72
C THR A 122 -4.63 -4.38 9.15
N MET A 123 -5.85 -3.98 8.75
CA MET A 123 -6.14 -2.62 8.28
C MET A 123 -5.85 -1.58 9.35
N THR A 124 -6.28 -1.81 10.60
CA THR A 124 -5.97 -0.90 11.72
C THR A 124 -4.46 -0.73 11.91
N VAL A 125 -3.70 -1.83 11.88
CA VAL A 125 -2.23 -1.77 11.99
C VAL A 125 -1.60 -1.01 10.82
N LEU A 126 -2.13 -1.19 9.60
CA LEU A 126 -1.67 -0.45 8.43
C LEU A 126 -1.96 1.05 8.58
N GLU A 127 -3.16 1.44 8.99
CA GLU A 127 -3.54 2.83 9.22
C GLU A 127 -2.62 3.50 10.27
N ASP A 128 -2.38 2.81 11.40
CA ASP A 128 -1.46 3.29 12.44
C ASP A 128 -0.01 3.43 11.93
N TYR A 129 0.41 2.53 11.03
CA TYR A 129 1.71 2.65 10.36
C TYR A 129 1.75 3.88 9.45
N LEU A 130 0.68 4.12 8.67
CA LEU A 130 0.58 5.25 7.75
C LEU A 130 0.56 6.61 8.47
N ASP A 131 0.00 6.70 9.68
CA ASP A 131 0.01 7.92 10.50
C ASP A 131 1.44 8.41 10.81
N SER A 132 2.40 7.50 10.90
CA SER A 132 3.81 7.79 11.15
C SER A 132 4.70 7.71 9.90
N PHE A 133 4.12 7.43 8.74
CA PHE A 133 4.88 7.26 7.50
C PHE A 133 5.30 8.61 6.93
N ALA A 134 6.62 8.84 6.84
CA ALA A 134 7.18 10.12 6.39
C ALA A 134 7.22 10.28 4.85
N GLY A 135 6.77 9.28 4.09
CA GLY A 135 6.78 9.28 2.63
C GLY A 135 5.44 9.68 2.02
N ILE A 136 5.34 9.50 0.72
CA ILE A 136 4.10 9.70 -0.04
C ILE A 136 3.34 8.39 -0.11
N VAL A 137 2.03 8.44 0.10
CA VAL A 137 1.11 7.31 -0.06
C VAL A 137 0.18 7.57 -1.24
N ILE A 138 0.12 6.62 -2.17
CA ILE A 138 -0.88 6.57 -3.24
C ILE A 138 -1.76 5.36 -2.96
N ALA A 139 -3.04 5.59 -2.69
CA ALA A 139 -3.98 4.52 -2.40
C ALA A 139 -5.11 4.50 -3.43
N VAL A 140 -5.40 3.32 -3.96
CA VAL A 140 -6.63 3.02 -4.68
C VAL A 140 -7.51 2.19 -3.77
N SER A 141 -8.69 2.67 -3.43
CA SER A 141 -9.65 1.93 -2.60
C SER A 141 -11.08 2.35 -2.91
N HIS A 142 -12.02 1.43 -2.69
CA HIS A 142 -13.44 1.70 -2.65
C HIS A 142 -13.97 1.92 -1.23
N ASP A 143 -13.11 1.72 -0.23
CA ASP A 143 -13.44 1.94 1.18
C ASP A 143 -13.32 3.43 1.54
N ARG A 144 -14.48 4.05 1.79
CA ARG A 144 -14.58 5.48 2.10
C ARG A 144 -13.91 5.81 3.44
N TYR A 145 -14.05 4.96 4.45
CA TYR A 145 -13.47 5.17 5.76
C TYR A 145 -11.95 5.14 5.70
N PHE A 146 -11.39 4.18 4.97
CA PHE A 146 -9.96 4.11 4.74
C PHE A 146 -9.44 5.37 4.03
N LEU A 147 -10.12 5.83 2.96
CA LEU A 147 -9.73 7.04 2.24
C LEU A 147 -9.84 8.30 3.12
N ASP A 148 -10.95 8.49 3.85
CA ASP A 148 -11.12 9.64 4.73
C ASP A 148 -10.07 9.68 5.85
N ARG A 149 -9.60 8.51 6.32
CA ARG A 149 -8.59 8.42 7.36
C ARG A 149 -7.17 8.65 6.87
N THR A 150 -6.86 8.22 5.65
CA THR A 150 -5.45 8.08 5.22
C THR A 150 -5.01 9.08 4.17
N VAL A 151 -5.96 9.68 3.41
CA VAL A 151 -5.59 10.57 2.30
C VAL A 151 -6.03 12.01 2.53
N HIS A 152 -5.25 12.94 1.98
CA HIS A 152 -5.52 14.38 2.05
C HIS A 152 -5.81 14.98 0.68
N ARG A 153 -5.85 14.14 -0.35
CA ARG A 153 -6.11 14.54 -1.73
C ARG A 153 -6.67 13.37 -2.51
N ILE A 154 -7.68 13.64 -3.33
CA ILE A 154 -8.29 12.67 -4.24
C ILE A 154 -7.95 13.05 -5.69
N LEU A 155 -7.50 12.06 -6.44
CA LEU A 155 -7.40 12.14 -7.90
C LEU A 155 -8.52 11.29 -8.51
N ALA A 156 -9.54 11.94 -9.03
CA ALA A 156 -10.65 11.26 -9.70
C ALA A 156 -10.32 11.08 -11.19
N LEU A 157 -10.30 9.83 -11.64
CA LEU A 157 -10.13 9.47 -13.03
C LEU A 157 -11.50 9.15 -13.63
N GLU A 158 -12.00 10.06 -14.45
CA GLU A 158 -13.31 9.98 -15.10
C GLU A 158 -13.16 10.33 -16.59
N ASP A 159 -13.68 9.50 -17.47
CA ASP A 159 -13.63 9.67 -18.94
C ASP A 159 -12.23 10.01 -19.50
N GLY A 160 -11.20 9.40 -18.92
CA GLY A 160 -9.81 9.62 -19.34
C GLY A 160 -9.19 10.93 -18.83
N VAL A 161 -9.90 11.69 -18.02
CA VAL A 161 -9.42 12.94 -17.42
C VAL A 161 -9.19 12.75 -15.92
N ILE A 162 -8.08 13.28 -15.42
CA ILE A 162 -7.78 13.31 -13.98
C ILE A 162 -8.17 14.68 -13.42
N SER A 163 -9.09 14.66 -12.46
CA SER A 163 -9.49 15.84 -11.69
C SER A 163 -8.99 15.73 -10.25
N GLN A 164 -8.43 16.81 -9.71
CA GLN A 164 -7.90 16.86 -8.36
C GLN A 164 -8.89 17.53 -7.40
N TYR A 165 -9.01 16.96 -6.21
CA TYR A 165 -9.80 17.46 -5.09
C TYR A 165 -8.97 17.41 -3.82
N GLU A 166 -9.03 18.46 -3.02
CA GLU A 166 -8.39 18.50 -1.70
C GLU A 166 -9.28 17.84 -0.65
N GLY A 167 -8.68 17.20 0.36
CA GLY A 167 -9.37 16.50 1.43
C GLY A 167 -9.54 15.01 1.18
N GLY A 168 -10.35 14.36 2.03
CA GLY A 168 -10.70 12.95 1.96
C GLY A 168 -11.84 12.66 0.99
N TYR A 169 -12.38 11.44 1.10
CA TYR A 169 -13.48 11.01 0.22
C TYR A 169 -14.78 11.82 0.45
N THR A 170 -15.07 12.15 1.68
CA THR A 170 -16.26 12.96 2.04
C THR A 170 -16.15 14.36 1.43
N ASP A 171 -15.00 15.01 1.50
CA ASP A 171 -14.77 16.33 0.91
C ASP A 171 -14.88 16.28 -0.61
N TYR A 172 -14.31 15.25 -1.23
CA TYR A 172 -14.45 15.00 -2.67
C TYR A 172 -15.90 14.92 -3.10
N GLN A 173 -16.76 14.17 -2.38
CA GLN A 173 -18.19 14.06 -2.73
C GLN A 173 -18.92 15.41 -2.68
N VAL A 174 -18.67 16.19 -1.62
CA VAL A 174 -19.28 17.51 -1.47
C VAL A 174 -18.87 18.44 -2.61
N GLU A 175 -17.58 18.48 -2.94
CA GLU A 175 -17.07 19.36 -3.97
C GLU A 175 -17.52 18.92 -5.38
N LYS A 176 -17.59 17.61 -5.65
CA LYS A 176 -18.13 17.08 -6.90
C LYS A 176 -19.58 17.52 -7.13
N LEU A 177 -20.45 17.37 -6.12
CA LEU A 177 -21.84 17.80 -6.20
C LEU A 177 -21.96 19.31 -6.44
N ARG A 178 -21.08 20.12 -5.85
CA ARG A 178 -21.06 21.59 -6.10
C ARG A 178 -20.70 21.91 -7.55
N ARG A 179 -19.71 21.24 -8.14
CA ARG A 179 -19.29 21.44 -9.54
C ARG A 179 -20.39 21.01 -10.51
N GLU A 180 -21.04 19.88 -10.26
CA GLU A 180 -22.16 19.40 -11.07
C GLU A 180 -23.38 20.33 -11.01
N ALA A 181 -23.66 20.94 -9.85
CA ALA A 181 -24.74 21.91 -9.70
C ALA A 181 -24.46 23.28 -10.34
N ALA A 182 -23.18 23.59 -10.64
CA ALA A 182 -22.75 24.83 -11.25
C ALA A 182 -22.57 24.73 -12.78
N SER A 183 -22.66 23.53 -13.34
CA SER A 183 -22.56 23.23 -14.79
C SER A 183 -23.92 23.20 -15.46
#